data_5346dd9b143957c2407f8a616816aa5d
#
_entry.id   5346dd9b143957c2407f8a616816aa5d
#
_cell.length_a   1.000
_cell.length_b   1.000
_cell.length_c   1.000
_cell.angle_alpha   90.00
_cell.angle_beta   90.00
_cell.angle_gamma   90.00
#
_symmetry.space_group_name_H-M   'P 1'
#
loop_
_entity.id
_entity.type
_entity.pdbx_description
1 polymer ?
#
loop_
_entity_poly.entity_id
_entity_poly.type
_entity_poly.pdbx_seq_one_letter_code
_entity_poly.pdbx_strand_id
1 'polypeptide(L)'
;PAADRVIPECRLFCRKLGLPEENAIYLAAQRSPDQPHQARLRADGLDLCYLGAINNVVNIDAIADLTAQLRRLKPVTVHVIGDGEKCPQLLQALKDAGAEVDWRGVVYDEAEKHAVMSCCHFGFNLMKPDVCVGLTMKSVDYFRHDLPILNNIPADTAELVDREQVGVNVGPDTAAQVAGMTVEDCLRMRENVRRVFDETFDLPVVQARYAALLRGIV
;
A
#
# COMPACT_ATOMS: atom_id res chain seq x y z
N PRO A 1 33.70 6.71 -12.34
CA PRO A 1 33.07 6.47 -13.63
C PRO A 1 31.68 7.05 -13.61
N ALA A 2 31.31 7.84 -14.66
CA ALA A 2 29.95 8.30 -14.85
C ALA A 2 29.09 7.09 -15.26
N ALA A 3 27.87 6.98 -14.76
CA ALA A 3 26.93 5.99 -15.23
C ALA A 3 26.41 6.42 -16.62
N ASP A 4 26.32 5.49 -17.56
CA ASP A 4 25.77 5.77 -18.89
C ASP A 4 24.28 6.06 -18.82
N ARG A 5 23.59 5.50 -17.81
CA ARG A 5 22.18 5.77 -17.54
C ARG A 5 21.82 5.57 -16.06
N VAL A 6 20.88 6.38 -15.58
CA VAL A 6 20.28 6.26 -14.24
C VAL A 6 18.81 5.93 -14.42
N ILE A 7 18.35 4.88 -13.75
CA ILE A 7 16.97 4.41 -13.79
C ILE A 7 16.39 4.51 -12.39
N PRO A 8 15.71 5.62 -12.05
CA PRO A 8 15.06 5.76 -10.75
C PRO A 8 13.84 4.84 -10.62
N GLU A 9 13.54 4.43 -9.39
CA GLU A 9 12.40 3.57 -9.08
C GLU A 9 11.05 4.30 -9.02
N CYS A 10 11.04 5.63 -9.18
CA CYS A 10 9.81 6.42 -9.25
C CYS A 10 10.05 7.76 -9.93
N ARG A 11 8.97 8.40 -10.41
CA ARG A 11 9.01 9.71 -11.09
C ARG A 11 9.47 10.83 -10.17
N LEU A 12 9.14 10.76 -8.86
CA LEU A 12 9.64 11.72 -7.88
C LEU A 12 11.16 11.80 -7.89
N PHE A 13 11.85 10.66 -7.96
CA PHE A 13 13.31 10.65 -8.02
C PHE A 13 13.85 11.15 -9.36
N CYS A 14 13.15 10.88 -10.48
CA CYS A 14 13.47 11.51 -11.74
C CYS A 14 13.44 13.04 -11.63
N ARG A 15 12.35 13.60 -11.11
CA ARG A 15 12.22 15.06 -10.89
C ARG A 15 13.34 15.62 -10.02
N LYS A 16 13.68 14.95 -8.91
CA LYS A 16 14.75 15.40 -8.00
C LYS A 16 16.15 15.34 -8.61
N LEU A 17 16.38 14.43 -9.54
CA LEU A 17 17.66 14.25 -10.22
C LEU A 17 17.74 15.03 -11.55
N GLY A 18 16.68 15.75 -11.93
CA GLY A 18 16.60 16.45 -13.22
C GLY A 18 16.59 15.50 -14.43
N LEU A 19 16.05 14.28 -14.25
CA LEU A 19 15.92 13.27 -15.28
C LEU A 19 14.51 13.24 -15.87
N PRO A 20 14.34 12.81 -17.13
CA PRO A 20 13.02 12.56 -17.72
C PRO A 20 12.21 11.53 -16.91
N GLU A 21 10.93 11.79 -16.69
CA GLU A 21 10.07 10.91 -15.88
C GLU A 21 9.85 9.52 -16.51
N GLU A 22 9.97 9.41 -17.83
CA GLU A 22 9.94 8.14 -18.57
C GLU A 22 11.10 7.21 -18.24
N ASN A 23 12.16 7.71 -17.60
CA ASN A 23 13.26 6.90 -17.09
C ASN A 23 12.87 6.12 -15.81
N ALA A 24 11.76 6.45 -15.17
CA ALA A 24 11.32 5.75 -13.99
C ALA A 24 10.82 4.33 -14.34
N ILE A 25 11.35 3.34 -13.65
CA ILE A 25 10.83 1.97 -13.70
C ILE A 25 10.52 1.54 -12.29
N TYR A 26 9.23 1.36 -12.00
CA TYR A 26 8.76 0.97 -10.68
C TYR A 26 9.27 -0.42 -10.28
N LEU A 27 9.33 -0.64 -8.97
CA LEU A 27 9.69 -1.93 -8.40
C LEU A 27 8.67 -2.99 -8.83
N ALA A 28 9.18 -4.18 -9.13
CA ALA A 28 8.38 -5.32 -9.53
C ALA A 28 8.04 -6.21 -8.36
N ALA A 29 6.88 -6.85 -8.43
CA ALA A 29 6.55 -8.00 -7.61
C ALA A 29 5.94 -9.11 -8.47
N GLN A 30 5.91 -10.33 -7.98
CA GLN A 30 5.29 -11.46 -8.66
C GLN A 30 4.13 -11.97 -7.82
N ARG A 31 2.95 -12.05 -8.44
CA ARG A 31 1.79 -12.68 -7.83
C ARG A 31 1.92 -14.19 -7.91
N SER A 32 1.45 -14.91 -6.88
CA SER A 32 1.34 -16.37 -6.99
C SER A 32 0.32 -16.72 -8.09
N PRO A 33 0.65 -17.66 -9.00
CA PRO A 33 -0.27 -18.06 -10.07
C PRO A 33 -1.61 -18.60 -9.54
N ASP A 34 -1.60 -19.25 -8.38
CA ASP A 34 -2.77 -19.86 -7.76
C ASP A 34 -3.45 -18.95 -6.72
N GLN A 35 -3.09 -17.66 -6.67
CA GLN A 35 -3.67 -16.73 -5.71
C GLN A 35 -5.16 -16.50 -6.03
N PRO A 36 -6.07 -16.81 -5.09
CA PRO A 36 -7.49 -16.57 -5.31
C PRO A 36 -7.78 -15.07 -5.31
N HIS A 37 -8.66 -14.61 -6.19
CA HIS A 37 -9.05 -13.20 -6.27
C HIS A 37 -10.33 -12.86 -5.49
N GLN A 38 -10.79 -13.78 -4.65
CA GLN A 38 -12.02 -13.59 -3.89
C GLN A 38 -11.74 -12.91 -2.55
N ALA A 39 -12.28 -11.70 -2.37
CA ALA A 39 -12.26 -11.01 -1.08
C ALA A 39 -13.45 -11.44 -0.21
N ARG A 40 -13.28 -11.39 1.11
CA ARG A 40 -14.28 -11.75 2.14
C ARG A 40 -14.48 -10.58 3.10
N LEU A 41 -15.00 -9.48 2.59
CA LEU A 41 -15.19 -8.27 3.37
C LEU A 41 -16.45 -8.35 4.21
N ARG A 42 -16.37 -7.95 5.49
CA ARG A 42 -17.55 -7.80 6.34
C ARG A 42 -18.25 -6.45 6.08
N ALA A 43 -19.56 -6.41 6.19
CA ALA A 43 -20.33 -5.19 5.97
C ALA A 43 -20.52 -4.35 7.26
N ASP A 44 -20.43 -4.99 8.42
CA ASP A 44 -20.74 -4.40 9.73
C ASP A 44 -19.53 -3.78 10.45
N GLY A 45 -18.35 -3.79 9.81
CA GLY A 45 -17.10 -3.25 10.35
C GLY A 45 -16.06 -3.03 9.29
N LEU A 46 -14.88 -2.64 9.73
CA LEU A 46 -13.70 -2.41 8.89
C LEU A 46 -12.54 -3.28 9.37
N ASP A 47 -12.00 -4.08 8.47
CA ASP A 47 -10.73 -4.77 8.66
C ASP A 47 -9.65 -4.02 7.90
N LEU A 48 -8.61 -3.59 8.59
CA LEU A 48 -7.49 -2.84 8.05
C LEU A 48 -6.21 -3.67 8.20
N CYS A 49 -5.24 -3.47 7.32
CA CYS A 49 -3.97 -4.18 7.36
C CYS A 49 -2.80 -3.22 7.52
N TYR A 50 -1.89 -3.54 8.41
CA TYR A 50 -0.52 -3.01 8.39
C TYR A 50 0.43 -4.13 7.97
N LEU A 51 1.27 -3.87 6.95
CA LEU A 51 2.27 -4.82 6.46
C LEU A 51 3.68 -4.22 6.51
N GLY A 52 4.64 -5.01 6.98
CA GLY A 52 6.08 -4.75 6.84
C GLY A 52 6.78 -4.28 8.11
N ALA A 53 8.00 -3.76 7.96
CA ALA A 53 8.82 -3.31 9.08
C ALA A 53 8.17 -2.11 9.81
N ILE A 54 8.14 -2.19 11.14
CA ILE A 54 7.57 -1.15 12.00
C ILE A 54 8.73 -0.40 12.65
N ASN A 55 9.20 0.64 11.96
CA ASN A 55 10.38 1.42 12.29
C ASN A 55 10.07 2.92 12.39
N ASN A 56 11.12 3.75 12.48
CA ASN A 56 11.00 5.19 12.66
C ASN A 56 10.37 5.98 11.50
N VAL A 57 10.25 5.40 10.30
CA VAL A 57 9.62 6.09 9.15
C VAL A 57 8.10 5.95 9.14
N VAL A 58 7.54 5.02 9.92
CA VAL A 58 6.10 4.80 10.04
C VAL A 58 5.46 5.94 10.80
N ASN A 59 4.36 6.47 10.29
CA ASN A 59 3.57 7.48 10.98
C ASN A 59 2.52 6.82 11.89
N ILE A 60 2.99 6.35 13.06
CA ILE A 60 2.14 5.64 14.02
C ILE A 60 0.99 6.54 14.51
N ASP A 61 1.26 7.82 14.73
CA ASP A 61 0.26 8.77 15.21
C ASP A 61 -0.86 8.94 14.19
N ALA A 62 -0.53 9.11 12.90
CA ALA A 62 -1.54 9.20 11.84
C ALA A 62 -2.35 7.89 11.68
N ILE A 63 -1.71 6.72 11.86
CA ILE A 63 -2.41 5.43 11.86
C ILE A 63 -3.39 5.35 13.02
N ALA A 64 -2.95 5.71 14.23
CA ALA A 64 -3.78 5.68 15.42
C ALA A 64 -4.94 6.68 15.35
N ASP A 65 -4.67 7.92 14.91
CA ASP A 65 -5.67 8.98 14.76
C ASP A 65 -6.76 8.59 13.76
N LEU A 66 -6.37 8.08 12.60
CA LEU A 66 -7.32 7.61 11.60
C LEU A 66 -8.13 6.41 12.11
N THR A 67 -7.47 5.47 12.79
CA THR A 67 -8.13 4.32 13.42
C THR A 67 -9.16 4.76 14.46
N ALA A 68 -8.82 5.72 15.34
CA ALA A 68 -9.73 6.26 16.34
C ALA A 68 -10.94 6.97 15.70
N GLN A 69 -10.73 7.70 14.61
CA GLN A 69 -11.82 8.34 13.87
C GLN A 69 -12.75 7.30 13.24
N LEU A 70 -12.22 6.28 12.58
CA LEU A 70 -12.99 5.18 12.00
C LEU A 70 -13.76 4.40 13.07
N ARG A 71 -13.13 4.14 14.23
CA ARG A 71 -13.73 3.40 15.35
C ARG A 71 -14.94 4.09 15.94
N ARG A 72 -15.05 5.40 15.84
CA ARG A 72 -16.26 6.16 16.24
C ARG A 72 -17.45 5.90 15.32
N LEU A 73 -17.19 5.44 14.10
CA LEU A 73 -18.20 5.25 13.05
C LEU A 73 -18.57 3.77 12.85
N LYS A 74 -17.58 2.87 12.94
CA LYS A 74 -17.76 1.42 12.76
C LYS A 74 -16.82 0.62 13.68
N PRO A 75 -17.12 -0.66 13.98
CA PRO A 75 -16.13 -1.59 14.54
C PRO A 75 -14.91 -1.67 13.64
N VAL A 76 -13.70 -1.62 14.21
CA VAL A 76 -12.42 -1.70 13.48
C VAL A 76 -11.56 -2.81 14.06
N THR A 77 -11.08 -3.69 13.20
CA THR A 77 -9.99 -4.64 13.47
C THR A 77 -8.78 -4.26 12.63
N VAL A 78 -7.60 -4.26 13.24
CA VAL A 78 -6.34 -4.03 12.53
C VAL A 78 -5.48 -5.29 12.58
N HIS A 79 -5.25 -5.87 11.40
CA HIS A 79 -4.34 -6.99 11.22
C HIS A 79 -2.92 -6.44 11.00
N VAL A 80 -2.00 -6.79 11.88
CA VAL A 80 -0.61 -6.32 11.81
C VAL A 80 0.29 -7.49 11.41
N ILE A 81 0.83 -7.43 10.20
CA ILE A 81 1.80 -8.38 9.65
C ILE A 81 3.16 -7.71 9.59
N GLY A 82 4.02 -8.02 10.52
CA GLY A 82 5.34 -7.43 10.61
C GLY A 82 5.83 -7.27 12.04
N ASP A 83 7.06 -6.78 12.14
CA ASP A 83 7.74 -6.52 13.41
C ASP A 83 8.74 -5.36 13.24
N GLY A 84 9.37 -4.95 14.33
CA GLY A 84 10.39 -3.91 14.34
C GLY A 84 10.46 -3.17 15.65
N GLU A 85 11.42 -2.27 15.75
CA GLU A 85 11.71 -1.53 17.00
C GLU A 85 10.51 -0.72 17.53
N LYS A 86 9.59 -0.32 16.66
CA LYS A 86 8.38 0.44 16.98
C LYS A 86 7.12 -0.43 17.06
N CYS A 87 7.23 -1.76 16.95
CA CYS A 87 6.08 -2.65 16.99
C CYS A 87 5.27 -2.52 18.29
N PRO A 88 5.87 -2.54 19.48
CA PRO A 88 5.10 -2.36 20.72
C PRO A 88 4.35 -1.03 20.75
N GLN A 89 4.95 0.04 20.23
CA GLN A 89 4.33 1.37 20.17
C GLN A 89 3.12 1.38 19.23
N LEU A 90 3.22 0.76 18.03
CA LEU A 90 2.09 0.66 17.10
C LEU A 90 0.94 -0.14 17.70
N LEU A 91 1.24 -1.32 18.27
CA LEU A 91 0.21 -2.19 18.87
C LEU A 91 -0.53 -1.49 20.01
N GLN A 92 0.19 -0.75 20.86
CA GLN A 92 -0.41 0.01 21.95
C GLN A 92 -1.27 1.15 21.41
N ALA A 93 -0.76 1.93 20.45
CA ALA A 93 -1.48 3.07 19.87
C ALA A 93 -2.80 2.61 19.19
N LEU A 94 -2.81 1.46 18.50
CA LEU A 94 -4.02 0.89 17.90
C LEU A 94 -5.05 0.46 18.96
N LYS A 95 -4.60 -0.15 20.08
CA LYS A 95 -5.48 -0.50 21.21
C LYS A 95 -6.06 0.74 21.88
N ASP A 96 -5.24 1.77 22.09
CA ASP A 96 -5.68 3.05 22.68
C ASP A 96 -6.67 3.78 21.75
N ALA A 97 -6.54 3.60 20.43
CA ALA A 97 -7.52 4.04 19.43
C ALA A 97 -8.84 3.26 19.45
N GLY A 98 -8.94 2.19 20.24
CA GLY A 98 -10.13 1.36 20.43
C GLY A 98 -10.33 0.28 19.36
N ALA A 99 -9.31 -0.03 18.56
CA ALA A 99 -9.38 -1.12 17.60
C ALA A 99 -9.13 -2.48 18.26
N GLU A 100 -9.72 -3.52 17.68
CA GLU A 100 -9.25 -4.88 17.88
C GLU A 100 -7.95 -5.08 17.09
N VAL A 101 -6.94 -5.70 17.71
CA VAL A 101 -5.61 -5.85 17.10
C VAL A 101 -5.27 -7.32 16.97
N ASP A 102 -5.10 -7.79 15.73
CA ASP A 102 -4.62 -9.13 15.38
C ASP A 102 -3.16 -9.02 14.91
N TRP A 103 -2.22 -9.20 15.83
CA TRP A 103 -0.80 -9.16 15.50
C TRP A 103 -0.27 -10.57 15.21
N ARG A 104 0.32 -10.74 14.03
CA ARG A 104 0.81 -12.02 13.51
C ARG A 104 2.34 -12.12 13.47
N GLY A 105 3.06 -11.07 13.90
CA GLY A 105 4.51 -11.04 13.72
C GLY A 105 4.92 -11.02 12.25
N VAL A 106 6.11 -11.52 11.95
CA VAL A 106 6.62 -11.60 10.57
C VAL A 106 6.05 -12.84 9.88
N VAL A 107 5.32 -12.66 8.81
CA VAL A 107 4.79 -13.73 7.98
C VAL A 107 5.54 -13.74 6.66
N TYR A 108 6.14 -14.87 6.29
CA TYR A 108 6.86 -15.05 5.01
C TYR A 108 6.01 -15.76 3.97
N ASP A 109 5.04 -16.56 4.38
CA ASP A 109 4.15 -17.28 3.48
C ASP A 109 3.19 -16.33 2.78
N GLU A 110 3.27 -16.25 1.45
CA GLU A 110 2.44 -15.37 0.63
C GLU A 110 0.97 -15.78 0.63
N ALA A 111 0.67 -17.07 0.76
CA ALA A 111 -0.72 -17.55 0.86
C ALA A 111 -1.35 -17.12 2.19
N GLU A 112 -0.60 -17.17 3.29
CA GLU A 112 -1.05 -16.70 4.59
C GLU A 112 -1.29 -15.17 4.58
N LYS A 113 -0.34 -14.37 4.02
CA LYS A 113 -0.52 -12.94 3.84
C LYS A 113 -1.79 -12.65 3.04
N HIS A 114 -1.96 -13.36 1.92
CA HIS A 114 -3.12 -13.18 1.06
C HIS A 114 -4.42 -13.53 1.77
N ALA A 115 -4.45 -14.60 2.55
CA ALA A 115 -5.63 -14.99 3.32
C ALA A 115 -6.07 -13.89 4.30
N VAL A 116 -5.12 -13.20 4.95
CA VAL A 116 -5.42 -12.05 5.81
C VAL A 116 -5.90 -10.87 4.98
N MET A 117 -5.14 -10.47 3.94
CA MET A 117 -5.45 -9.28 3.16
C MET A 117 -6.74 -9.42 2.35
N SER A 118 -7.16 -10.66 2.02
CA SER A 118 -8.44 -10.90 1.37
C SER A 118 -9.66 -10.55 2.23
N CYS A 119 -9.47 -10.48 3.56
CA CYS A 119 -10.51 -10.04 4.49
C CYS A 119 -10.45 -8.53 4.80
N CYS A 120 -9.36 -7.85 4.44
CA CYS A 120 -9.16 -6.44 4.75
C CYS A 120 -9.77 -5.52 3.70
N HIS A 121 -10.30 -4.38 4.14
CA HIS A 121 -10.83 -3.33 3.27
C HIS A 121 -9.71 -2.46 2.71
N PHE A 122 -8.72 -2.12 3.55
CA PHE A 122 -7.58 -1.26 3.17
C PHE A 122 -6.31 -1.65 3.89
N GLY A 123 -5.16 -1.34 3.26
CA GLY A 123 -3.84 -1.37 3.87
C GLY A 123 -3.34 0.03 4.25
N PHE A 124 -2.68 0.18 5.39
CA PHE A 124 -2.07 1.44 5.81
C PHE A 124 -0.76 1.71 5.07
N ASN A 125 -0.72 2.76 4.30
CA ASN A 125 0.48 3.28 3.62
C ASN A 125 0.80 4.69 4.12
N LEU A 126 0.99 4.82 5.44
CA LEU A 126 1.18 6.08 6.13
C LEU A 126 2.62 6.20 6.66
N MET A 127 3.35 7.19 6.13
CA MET A 127 4.72 7.50 6.52
C MET A 127 4.83 8.91 7.10
N LYS A 128 5.91 9.17 7.83
CA LYS A 128 6.21 10.50 8.32
C LYS A 128 6.47 11.48 7.17
N PRO A 129 6.12 12.76 7.33
CA PRO A 129 6.22 13.75 6.24
C PRO A 129 7.64 14.03 5.75
N ASP A 130 8.65 13.76 6.58
CA ASP A 130 10.07 13.96 6.27
C ASP A 130 10.67 12.81 5.41
N VAL A 131 9.93 11.74 5.21
CA VAL A 131 10.36 10.61 4.37
C VAL A 131 10.21 10.97 2.89
N CYS A 132 11.33 11.00 2.18
CA CYS A 132 11.33 11.23 0.73
C CYS A 132 11.14 9.92 -0.02
N VAL A 133 9.91 9.67 -0.45
CA VAL A 133 9.54 8.48 -1.24
C VAL A 133 8.37 8.83 -2.16
N GLY A 134 8.38 8.33 -3.39
CA GLY A 134 7.27 8.48 -4.34
C GLY A 134 6.37 7.25 -4.40
N LEU A 135 6.98 6.06 -4.29
CA LEU A 135 6.28 4.78 -4.22
C LEU A 135 7.03 3.83 -3.29
N THR A 136 6.33 3.07 -2.46
CA THR A 136 6.95 2.12 -1.52
C THR A 136 6.77 0.68 -1.99
N MET A 137 7.69 -0.21 -1.60
CA MET A 137 7.50 -1.66 -1.73
C MET A 137 6.21 -2.12 -1.05
N LYS A 138 5.88 -1.51 0.09
CA LYS A 138 4.63 -1.78 0.82
C LYS A 138 3.39 -1.54 -0.07
N SER A 139 3.36 -0.46 -0.86
CA SER A 139 2.26 -0.22 -1.82
C SER A 139 2.17 -1.34 -2.85
N VAL A 140 3.30 -1.76 -3.40
CA VAL A 140 3.37 -2.84 -4.40
C VAL A 140 2.93 -4.17 -3.78
N ASP A 141 3.35 -4.44 -2.53
CA ASP A 141 2.94 -5.64 -1.80
C ASP A 141 1.43 -5.67 -1.53
N TYR A 142 0.82 -4.54 -1.13
CA TYR A 142 -0.63 -4.46 -1.01
C TYR A 142 -1.33 -4.71 -2.35
N PHE A 143 -0.84 -4.08 -3.42
CA PHE A 143 -1.42 -4.24 -4.75
C PHE A 143 -1.28 -5.65 -5.30
N ARG A 144 -0.18 -6.35 -4.98
CA ARG A 144 0.00 -7.77 -5.28
C ARG A 144 -1.11 -8.65 -4.70
N HIS A 145 -1.66 -8.24 -3.56
CA HIS A 145 -2.77 -8.92 -2.87
C HIS A 145 -4.15 -8.29 -3.13
N ASP A 146 -4.28 -7.49 -4.18
CA ASP A 146 -5.50 -6.77 -4.55
C ASP A 146 -6.04 -5.83 -3.44
N LEU A 147 -5.20 -5.38 -2.51
CA LEU A 147 -5.63 -4.58 -1.36
C LEU A 147 -5.47 -3.08 -1.65
N PRO A 148 -6.58 -2.30 -1.64
CA PRO A 148 -6.52 -0.84 -1.72
C PRO A 148 -5.82 -0.24 -0.51
N ILE A 149 -5.29 0.98 -0.65
CA ILE A 149 -4.48 1.62 0.38
C ILE A 149 -5.10 2.91 0.94
N LEU A 150 -4.88 3.15 2.23
CA LEU A 150 -5.02 4.46 2.86
C LEU A 150 -3.65 5.13 2.82
N ASN A 151 -3.50 6.17 2.02
CA ASN A 151 -2.20 6.71 1.61
C ASN A 151 -1.98 8.15 2.06
N ASN A 152 -0.77 8.43 2.55
CA ASN A 152 -0.29 9.82 2.73
C ASN A 152 1.03 10.11 2.00
N ILE A 153 1.51 9.17 1.18
CA ILE A 153 2.73 9.35 0.40
C ILE A 153 2.40 10.21 -0.81
N PRO A 154 3.09 11.33 -0.99
CA PRO A 154 2.84 12.25 -2.10
C PRO A 154 3.35 11.70 -3.44
N ALA A 155 3.18 12.50 -4.48
CA ALA A 155 3.68 12.26 -5.82
C ALA A 155 3.15 10.96 -6.45
N ASP A 156 4.03 10.03 -6.85
CA ASP A 156 3.66 8.84 -7.62
C ASP A 156 2.52 8.04 -7.01
N THR A 157 2.57 7.81 -5.68
CA THR A 157 1.51 7.04 -5.02
C THR A 157 0.20 7.82 -4.94
N ALA A 158 0.26 9.11 -4.56
CA ALA A 158 -0.96 9.93 -4.49
C ALA A 158 -1.62 10.09 -5.87
N GLU A 159 -0.83 10.36 -6.91
CA GLU A 159 -1.31 10.45 -8.28
C GLU A 159 -1.93 9.13 -8.77
N LEU A 160 -1.32 7.98 -8.39
CA LEU A 160 -1.84 6.67 -8.75
C LEU A 160 -3.18 6.39 -8.04
N VAL A 161 -3.27 6.69 -6.74
CA VAL A 161 -4.49 6.54 -5.96
C VAL A 161 -5.65 7.33 -6.56
N ASP A 162 -5.42 8.59 -6.92
CA ASP A 162 -6.46 9.47 -7.46
C ASP A 162 -6.88 9.06 -8.89
N ARG A 163 -5.90 8.77 -9.76
CA ARG A 163 -6.16 8.46 -11.16
C ARG A 163 -6.82 7.10 -11.34
N GLU A 164 -6.32 6.09 -10.62
CA GLU A 164 -6.72 4.70 -10.83
C GLU A 164 -7.73 4.19 -9.80
N GLN A 165 -8.07 5.00 -8.80
CA GLN A 165 -9.01 4.64 -7.72
C GLN A 165 -8.59 3.35 -7.01
N VAL A 166 -7.31 3.26 -6.60
CA VAL A 166 -6.70 2.10 -5.93
C VAL A 166 -6.56 2.29 -4.43
N GLY A 167 -7.25 3.26 -3.87
CA GLY A 167 -7.20 3.60 -2.45
C GLY A 167 -7.80 4.96 -2.17
N VAL A 168 -7.45 5.51 -1.01
CA VAL A 168 -7.86 6.86 -0.58
C VAL A 168 -6.62 7.62 -0.09
N ASN A 169 -6.38 8.81 -0.64
CA ASN A 169 -5.40 9.75 -0.09
C ASN A 169 -5.95 10.35 1.21
N VAL A 170 -5.23 10.16 2.32
CA VAL A 170 -5.70 10.54 3.65
C VAL A 170 -5.78 12.05 3.82
N GLY A 171 -6.95 12.52 4.20
CA GLY A 171 -7.29 13.91 4.48
C GLY A 171 -8.33 14.01 5.60
N PRO A 172 -8.86 15.22 5.87
CA PRO A 172 -9.77 15.47 7.00
C PRO A 172 -11.05 14.62 6.97
N ASP A 173 -11.58 14.32 5.78
CA ASP A 173 -12.85 13.63 5.60
C ASP A 173 -12.70 12.10 5.38
N THR A 174 -11.47 11.58 5.41
CA THR A 174 -11.18 10.18 5.08
C THR A 174 -11.97 9.19 5.93
N ALA A 175 -12.10 9.43 7.23
CA ALA A 175 -12.81 8.52 8.10
C ALA A 175 -14.29 8.42 7.71
N ALA A 176 -14.95 9.53 7.41
CA ALA A 176 -16.34 9.56 6.97
C ALA A 176 -16.49 8.90 5.60
N GLN A 177 -15.58 9.20 4.66
CA GLN A 177 -15.55 8.59 3.33
C GLN A 177 -15.44 7.07 3.41
N VAL A 178 -14.43 6.56 4.12
CA VAL A 178 -14.14 5.12 4.23
C VAL A 178 -15.27 4.40 4.97
N ALA A 179 -15.77 4.98 6.07
CA ALA A 179 -16.90 4.40 6.80
C ALA A 179 -18.21 4.40 6.00
N GLY A 180 -18.39 5.34 5.07
CA GLY A 180 -19.55 5.40 4.17
C GLY A 180 -19.49 4.44 2.99
N MET A 181 -18.35 3.85 2.68
CA MET A 181 -18.20 2.91 1.56
C MET A 181 -18.98 1.62 1.83
N THR A 182 -19.58 1.10 0.77
CA THR A 182 -20.18 -0.23 0.75
C THR A 182 -19.13 -1.30 0.47
N VAL A 183 -19.47 -2.56 0.74
CA VAL A 183 -18.62 -3.70 0.34
C VAL A 183 -18.38 -3.69 -1.17
N GLU A 184 -19.41 -3.34 -1.96
CA GLU A 184 -19.32 -3.27 -3.41
C GLU A 184 -18.33 -2.19 -3.89
N ASP A 185 -18.31 -1.02 -3.24
CA ASP A 185 -17.31 0.03 -3.52
C ASP A 185 -15.88 -0.46 -3.27
N CYS A 186 -15.67 -1.18 -2.16
CA CYS A 186 -14.37 -1.76 -1.83
C CYS A 186 -13.97 -2.86 -2.83
N LEU A 187 -14.92 -3.71 -3.26
CA LEU A 187 -14.65 -4.76 -4.26
C LEU A 187 -14.27 -4.16 -5.61
N ARG A 188 -14.98 -3.11 -6.06
CA ARG A 188 -14.64 -2.39 -7.30
C ARG A 188 -13.23 -1.78 -7.21
N MET A 189 -12.88 -1.20 -6.07
CA MET A 189 -11.53 -0.66 -5.85
C MET A 189 -10.47 -1.76 -5.89
N ARG A 190 -10.75 -2.95 -5.36
CA ARG A 190 -9.85 -4.12 -5.45
C ARG A 190 -9.64 -4.59 -6.89
N GLU A 191 -10.67 -4.54 -7.73
CA GLU A 191 -10.55 -4.82 -9.17
C GLU A 191 -9.62 -3.81 -9.87
N ASN A 192 -9.73 -2.54 -9.52
CA ASN A 192 -8.80 -1.52 -10.01
C ASN A 192 -7.36 -1.80 -9.58
N VAL A 193 -7.16 -2.17 -8.31
CA VAL A 193 -5.83 -2.55 -7.78
C VAL A 193 -5.24 -3.72 -8.57
N ARG A 194 -6.05 -4.74 -8.84
CA ARG A 194 -5.62 -5.91 -9.63
C ARG A 194 -5.15 -5.49 -11.02
N ARG A 195 -5.98 -4.74 -11.73
CA ARG A 195 -5.65 -4.23 -13.07
C ARG A 195 -4.35 -3.42 -13.05
N VAL A 196 -4.23 -2.48 -12.11
CA VAL A 196 -3.04 -1.63 -12.00
C VAL A 196 -1.79 -2.45 -11.68
N PHE A 197 -1.90 -3.45 -10.80
CA PHE A 197 -0.79 -4.35 -10.52
C PHE A 197 -0.33 -5.09 -11.78
N ASP A 198 -1.27 -5.71 -12.50
CA ASP A 198 -0.98 -6.51 -13.69
C ASP A 198 -0.39 -5.66 -14.83
N GLU A 199 -0.82 -4.41 -14.97
CA GLU A 199 -0.35 -3.49 -16.03
C GLU A 199 0.94 -2.72 -15.68
N THR A 200 1.30 -2.64 -14.39
CA THR A 200 2.36 -1.72 -13.95
C THR A 200 3.47 -2.38 -13.15
N PHE A 201 3.14 -3.29 -12.24
CA PHE A 201 4.06 -3.81 -11.23
C PHE A 201 4.40 -5.29 -11.39
N ASP A 202 3.65 -6.02 -12.21
CA ASP A 202 3.93 -7.44 -12.43
C ASP A 202 5.30 -7.63 -13.09
N LEU A 203 6.04 -8.63 -12.62
CA LEU A 203 7.43 -8.86 -13.01
C LEU A 203 7.65 -8.90 -14.52
N PRO A 204 6.84 -9.61 -15.35
CA PRO A 204 7.01 -9.61 -16.80
C PRO A 204 6.89 -8.22 -17.44
N VAL A 205 5.98 -7.38 -16.94
CA VAL A 205 5.76 -6.01 -17.44
C VAL A 205 6.96 -5.13 -17.13
N VAL A 206 7.45 -5.19 -15.90
CA VAL A 206 8.63 -4.42 -15.48
C VAL A 206 9.88 -4.88 -16.22
N GLN A 207 10.08 -6.19 -16.39
CA GLN A 207 11.17 -6.74 -17.19
C GLN A 207 11.14 -6.26 -18.66
N ALA A 208 9.95 -6.20 -19.27
CA ALA A 208 9.79 -5.69 -20.64
C ALA A 208 10.18 -4.19 -20.72
N ARG A 209 9.84 -3.38 -19.72
CA ARG A 209 10.24 -1.96 -19.64
C ARG A 209 11.75 -1.81 -19.53
N TYR A 210 12.42 -2.59 -18.66
CA TYR A 210 13.88 -2.62 -18.58
C TYR A 210 14.53 -3.01 -19.92
N ALA A 211 14.02 -4.07 -20.55
CA ALA A 211 14.55 -4.53 -21.83
C ALA A 211 14.37 -3.48 -22.94
N ALA A 212 13.26 -2.74 -22.96
CA ALA A 212 13.03 -1.67 -23.93
C ALA A 212 14.00 -0.49 -23.72
N LEU A 213 14.20 -0.11 -22.46
CA LEU A 213 15.11 0.99 -22.10
C LEU A 213 16.56 0.66 -22.40
N LEU A 214 17.01 -0.58 -22.17
CA LEU A 214 18.38 -1.03 -22.42
C LEU A 214 18.67 -1.17 -23.92
N ARG A 215 17.70 -1.56 -24.76
CA ARG A 215 17.86 -1.58 -26.21
C ARG A 215 18.11 -0.22 -26.84
N GLY A 216 17.69 0.85 -26.21
CA GLY A 216 17.96 2.22 -26.66
C GLY A 216 19.35 2.75 -26.27
N ILE A 217 20.21 1.92 -25.68
CA ILE A 217 21.58 2.28 -25.26
C ILE A 217 22.63 1.71 -26.23
N VAL A 218 22.28 0.77 -27.11
CA VAL A 218 23.15 0.13 -28.09
C VAL A 218 23.13 0.87 -29.42
#